data_66ead9ff0fd8a7235d859a60ae683270
#
_entry.id   66ead9ff0fd8a7235d859a60ae683270
#
_cell.length_a   1.000
_cell.length_b   1.000
_cell.length_c   1.000
_cell.angle_alpha   90.00
_cell.angle_beta   90.00
_cell.angle_gamma   90.00
#
_symmetry.space_group_name_H-M   'P 1'
#
loop_
_entity.id
_entity.type
_entity.pdbx_description
1 polymer ?
#
loop_
_entity_poly.entity_id
_entity_poly.type
_entity_poly.pdbx_seq_one_letter_code
_entity_poly.pdbx_strand_id
1 'polypeptide(L)'
;MTGSANLLQLWQLPYATLLFNRTKLCKGLYPSPRMKNYPLCFSKQMQTTTYEVVNGSYLETPHIKHENKTKDTTPETLDTVGAFQKLPMVMPSVDILYSSLRKAKRISPTKGIANAAKREKNKGAKQLDALMKELTLPLRTYKDNFPNKRHLHPYEKSLIELTLGDGNYEEVLGRVDYLRKKVVSVGKEHASLCAQSTSKREAEERLIEGMRKLEEIFQSDGKAVDELMQIAKTLRAMPVVDLEMPTLCLVGAPNVGKSSLVRILSTGKPEICNYPFTTRGILMGHIALSYQNFQVTDTPGILRRRDEDRNNLEKLTLAVLSHLPTAVLFVHDLTGECGTSPSDQFLIYQEIKERFSNHLWIDVVSKCDLLQESPVIYVTEDVKDDNEELIKYRKVGPDGALRVSVMNDVGISELKSRVHEVLVSQAERLNIQKPEVKVDNVSSPRKTFI
;
A
#
# COMPACT_ATOMS: atom_id res chain seq x y z
N MET A 1 19.92 -67.24 -2.51
CA MET A 1 21.16 -67.22 -1.69
C MET A 1 21.40 -65.72 -1.50
N THR A 2 21.00 -65.25 -0.35
CA THR A 2 21.78 -64.55 0.70
C THR A 2 22.24 -63.18 0.27
N GLY A 3 21.98 -62.07 0.93
CA GLY A 3 21.47 -61.75 2.26
C GLY A 3 21.63 -60.26 2.47
N SER A 4 20.67 -59.73 3.08
CA SER A 4 20.64 -58.81 4.22
C SER A 4 21.85 -57.92 4.51
N ALA A 5 21.61 -56.67 4.73
CA ALA A 5 21.76 -56.03 6.06
C ALA A 5 21.40 -54.54 6.06
N ASN A 6 20.49 -54.23 6.95
CA ASN A 6 20.17 -52.92 7.54
C ASN A 6 21.39 -52.22 8.15
N LEU A 7 21.36 -50.90 8.18
CA LEU A 7 21.85 -50.11 9.34
C LEU A 7 21.16 -48.72 9.38
N LEU A 8 20.13 -48.67 10.22
CA LEU A 8 19.62 -47.50 10.91
C LEU A 8 20.56 -47.17 12.09
N GLN A 9 20.91 -45.90 12.30
CA GLN A 9 21.25 -45.28 13.59
C GLN A 9 21.23 -43.79 13.36
N LEU A 10 20.18 -43.03 13.83
CA LEU A 10 20.02 -42.49 15.18
C LEU A 10 21.17 -41.56 15.59
N TRP A 11 20.90 -40.24 15.59
CA TRP A 11 21.41 -39.35 16.62
C TRP A 11 20.31 -38.34 17.00
N GLN A 12 19.81 -38.56 18.23
CA GLN A 12 19.01 -37.61 19.03
C GLN A 12 19.95 -36.77 19.90
N LEU A 13 19.66 -35.44 19.95
CA LEU A 13 19.69 -34.48 21.06
C LEU A 13 20.78 -34.61 22.16
N PRO A 14 21.12 -33.53 22.95
CA PRO A 14 20.17 -32.69 23.68
C PRO A 14 20.51 -31.20 23.87
N TYR A 15 19.49 -30.47 24.32
CA TYR A 15 19.54 -29.16 25.00
C TYR A 15 20.54 -29.11 26.17
N ALA A 16 21.25 -28.00 26.30
CA ALA A 16 21.80 -27.57 27.60
C ALA A 16 21.78 -26.04 27.73
N THR A 17 20.90 -25.59 28.58
CA THR A 17 20.89 -24.32 29.31
C THR A 17 22.21 -24.13 30.08
N LEU A 18 22.77 -22.90 30.02
CA LEU A 18 23.65 -22.42 31.07
C LEU A 18 23.42 -20.92 31.34
N LEU A 19 22.94 -20.66 32.55
CA LEU A 19 22.82 -19.41 33.25
C LEU A 19 24.15 -18.98 33.90
N PHE A 20 24.34 -17.65 34.02
CA PHE A 20 25.13 -16.92 35.01
C PHE A 20 26.68 -17.04 35.03
N ASN A 21 27.41 -15.94 34.89
CA ASN A 21 27.89 -15.19 36.06
C ASN A 21 28.63 -13.87 35.69
N ARG A 22 28.37 -12.88 36.55
CA ARG A 22 29.11 -11.61 36.67
C ARG A 22 30.54 -11.88 37.15
N THR A 23 31.54 -11.09 36.71
CA THR A 23 32.46 -10.33 37.58
C THR A 23 33.43 -9.45 36.75
N LYS A 24 33.38 -8.19 37.03
CA LYS A 24 34.44 -7.20 37.42
C LYS A 24 35.79 -7.08 36.66
N LEU A 25 35.99 -5.84 36.21
CA LEU A 25 37.23 -5.03 36.31
C LEU A 25 38.43 -5.39 35.45
N CYS A 26 38.75 -4.50 34.49
CA CYS A 26 40.06 -3.84 34.46
C CYS A 26 40.01 -2.52 33.66
N LYS A 27 40.56 -1.48 34.27
CA LYS A 27 40.80 -0.15 33.73
C LYS A 27 41.95 -0.20 32.72
N GLY A 28 41.78 0.43 31.57
CA GLY A 28 42.88 0.69 30.61
C GLY A 28 42.57 1.95 29.80
N LEU A 29 43.33 2.99 30.06
CA LEU A 29 43.34 4.29 29.40
C LEU A 29 43.73 4.19 27.93
N TYR A 30 42.98 4.83 27.05
CA TYR A 30 43.51 5.55 25.87
C TYR A 30 42.46 6.59 25.40
N PRO A 31 42.89 7.76 24.85
CA PRO A 31 42.09 8.96 24.72
C PRO A 31 41.27 9.01 23.46
N SER A 32 40.03 9.53 23.58
CA SER A 32 39.10 9.79 22.49
C SER A 32 39.51 11.02 21.66
N PRO A 33 39.36 11.00 20.34
CA PRO A 33 39.45 12.21 19.52
C PRO A 33 38.16 13.03 19.61
N ARG A 34 38.32 14.33 19.79
CA ARG A 34 37.30 15.37 19.85
C ARG A 34 36.39 15.33 18.63
N MET A 35 35.09 15.09 18.83
CA MET A 35 34.05 15.41 17.88
C MET A 35 33.81 16.93 17.84
N LYS A 36 33.96 17.51 16.67
CA LYS A 36 33.58 18.89 16.35
C LYS A 36 32.05 18.98 16.30
N ASN A 37 31.49 19.86 17.13
CA ASN A 37 30.09 20.26 17.13
C ASN A 37 29.75 20.94 15.81
N TYR A 38 28.79 20.36 15.06
CA TYR A 38 28.02 21.07 14.04
C TYR A 38 26.64 21.40 14.62
N PRO A 39 26.13 22.64 14.43
CA PRO A 39 24.84 23.01 14.95
C PRO A 39 23.74 22.42 14.11
N LEU A 40 22.81 21.69 14.76
CA LEU A 40 21.55 21.25 14.20
C LEU A 40 20.61 22.46 14.09
N CYS A 41 20.37 22.90 12.86
CA CYS A 41 19.27 23.81 12.56
C CYS A 41 17.93 23.05 12.56
N PHE A 42 17.21 23.10 13.66
CA PHE A 42 15.81 22.76 13.71
C PHE A 42 14.99 24.03 13.42
N SER A 43 14.42 24.15 12.23
CA SER A 43 13.36 25.13 11.99
C SER A 43 12.01 24.48 12.31
N LYS A 44 11.56 24.64 13.55
CA LYS A 44 10.16 24.46 13.95
C LYS A 44 9.41 25.77 13.65
N GLN A 45 8.62 25.81 12.62
CA GLN A 45 7.49 26.73 12.55
C GLN A 45 6.27 26.05 13.17
N MET A 46 6.11 26.25 14.48
CA MET A 46 4.83 26.08 15.15
C MET A 46 4.09 27.43 15.03
N GLN A 47 3.03 27.46 14.26
CA GLN A 47 2.04 28.54 14.36
C GLN A 47 1.15 28.23 15.56
N THR A 48 1.40 28.93 16.65
CA THR A 48 0.51 29.03 17.80
C THR A 48 -0.57 30.05 17.48
N THR A 49 -1.78 29.60 17.21
CA THR A 49 -2.97 30.46 17.23
C THR A 49 -3.39 30.65 18.70
N THR A 50 -3.17 31.86 19.19
CA THR A 50 -3.71 32.33 20.46
C THR A 50 -5.19 32.67 20.28
N TYR A 51 -6.06 32.02 21.05
CA TYR A 51 -7.46 32.40 21.15
C TYR A 51 -7.61 33.47 22.24
N GLU A 52 -8.03 34.68 21.83
CA GLU A 52 -8.53 35.68 22.75
C GLU A 52 -9.98 35.35 23.10
N VAL A 53 -10.24 35.32 24.41
CA VAL A 53 -11.58 35.16 24.98
C VAL A 53 -12.22 36.55 25.00
N VAL A 54 -13.22 36.76 24.18
CA VAL A 54 -14.12 37.94 24.30
C VAL A 54 -15.51 37.46 24.69
N ASN A 55 -16.00 38.03 25.78
CA ASN A 55 -17.30 37.76 26.41
C ASN A 55 -18.50 38.14 25.54
N GLY A 56 -19.46 37.22 25.50
CA GLY A 56 -20.89 37.48 25.64
C GLY A 56 -21.63 38.15 24.50
N SER A 57 -22.44 37.35 23.76
CA SER A 57 -23.88 37.63 23.56
C SER A 57 -24.49 36.51 22.67
N TYR A 58 -25.61 36.01 23.12
CA TYR A 58 -26.43 35.01 22.41
C TYR A 58 -27.07 35.67 21.19
N LEU A 59 -26.86 35.05 20.01
CA LEU A 59 -27.69 35.30 18.83
C LEU A 59 -28.20 33.94 18.30
N GLU A 60 -29.51 33.87 18.21
CA GLU A 60 -30.28 32.74 17.74
C GLU A 60 -29.92 32.40 16.29
N THR A 61 -29.67 31.10 16.04
CA THR A 61 -29.49 30.56 14.69
C THR A 61 -30.85 30.24 14.06
N PRO A 62 -31.12 30.60 12.81
CA PRO A 62 -32.37 30.24 12.13
C PRO A 62 -32.40 28.77 11.75
N HIS A 63 -33.57 28.17 11.99
CA HIS A 63 -33.93 26.80 11.55
C HIS A 63 -33.81 26.64 10.03
N ILE A 64 -32.87 25.83 9.58
CA ILE A 64 -32.79 25.39 8.19
C ILE A 64 -33.66 24.13 8.07
N LYS A 65 -34.71 24.23 7.27
CA LYS A 65 -35.57 23.13 6.85
C LYS A 65 -34.76 22.15 6.00
N HIS A 66 -34.77 20.86 6.36
CA HIS A 66 -34.26 19.79 5.51
C HIS A 66 -35.15 19.63 4.27
N GLU A 67 -34.68 20.11 3.14
CA GLU A 67 -35.19 19.69 1.84
C GLU A 67 -34.46 18.37 1.46
N ASN A 68 -35.25 17.35 1.18
CA ASN A 68 -34.80 16.09 0.60
C ASN A 68 -34.30 16.36 -0.83
N LYS A 69 -32.98 16.50 -1.00
CA LYS A 69 -32.36 16.44 -2.33
C LYS A 69 -32.21 14.97 -2.73
N THR A 70 -32.89 14.60 -3.80
CA THR A 70 -32.62 13.44 -4.63
C THR A 70 -31.11 13.38 -4.93
N LYS A 71 -30.49 12.22 -4.62
CA LYS A 71 -29.10 11.94 -4.96
C LYS A 71 -28.99 11.80 -6.47
N ASP A 72 -28.57 12.86 -7.14
CA ASP A 72 -27.94 12.74 -8.45
C ASP A 72 -26.62 11.98 -8.24
N THR A 73 -26.54 10.81 -8.82
CA THR A 73 -25.31 10.02 -8.92
C THR A 73 -24.40 10.70 -9.92
N THR A 74 -23.61 11.65 -9.44
CA THR A 74 -22.39 12.08 -10.15
C THR A 74 -21.44 10.88 -10.20
N PRO A 75 -20.80 10.58 -11.35
CA PRO A 75 -19.77 9.54 -11.40
C PRO A 75 -18.68 9.90 -10.38
N GLU A 76 -18.46 9.00 -9.41
CA GLU A 76 -17.42 9.13 -8.40
C GLU A 76 -16.09 9.22 -9.15
N THR A 77 -15.47 10.39 -9.13
CA THR A 77 -14.09 10.58 -9.59
C THR A 77 -13.21 9.61 -8.81
N LEU A 78 -12.53 8.72 -9.54
CA LEU A 78 -11.50 7.87 -8.99
C LEU A 78 -10.50 8.75 -8.24
N ASP A 79 -10.43 8.59 -6.92
CA ASP A 79 -9.41 9.22 -6.10
C ASP A 79 -8.04 8.67 -6.51
N THR A 80 -7.32 9.42 -7.31
CA THR A 80 -6.18 8.96 -8.11
C THR A 80 -4.87 8.87 -7.33
N VAL A 81 -4.74 9.53 -6.19
CA VAL A 81 -3.48 9.56 -5.44
C VAL A 81 -3.71 9.22 -3.97
N GLY A 82 -3.00 8.17 -3.51
CA GLY A 82 -2.84 7.90 -2.08
C GLY A 82 -4.09 7.40 -1.34
N ALA A 83 -4.91 6.54 -1.96
CA ALA A 83 -6.08 5.96 -1.30
C ALA A 83 -5.71 5.23 0.01
N PHE A 84 -4.54 4.58 0.07
CA PHE A 84 -4.08 3.89 1.27
C PHE A 84 -3.64 4.83 2.40
N GLN A 85 -3.12 6.01 2.08
CA GLN A 85 -2.72 7.01 3.07
C GLN A 85 -3.91 7.67 3.76
N LYS A 86 -5.09 7.66 3.11
CA LYS A 86 -6.36 8.19 3.65
C LYS A 86 -7.08 7.19 4.57
N LEU A 87 -6.59 5.95 4.72
CA LEU A 87 -7.20 4.95 5.59
C LEU A 87 -7.27 5.45 7.04
N PRO A 88 -8.41 5.22 7.74
CA PRO A 88 -8.57 5.65 9.12
C PRO A 88 -7.63 4.92 10.07
N MET A 89 -7.30 5.56 11.19
CA MET A 89 -6.62 4.90 12.29
C MET A 89 -7.57 3.90 12.94
N VAL A 90 -7.20 2.63 12.94
CA VAL A 90 -7.96 1.58 13.61
C VAL A 90 -7.39 1.39 15.00
N MET A 91 -8.27 1.47 16.01
CA MET A 91 -7.91 1.25 17.41
C MET A 91 -7.89 -0.25 17.72
N PRO A 92 -7.03 -0.71 18.63
CA PRO A 92 -7.09 -2.09 19.15
C PRO A 92 -8.48 -2.44 19.68
N SER A 93 -8.92 -3.66 19.48
CA SER A 93 -10.24 -4.14 19.92
C SER A 93 -10.41 -3.97 21.44
N VAL A 94 -9.37 -4.25 22.20
CA VAL A 94 -9.33 -4.11 23.66
C VAL A 94 -9.58 -2.65 24.11
N ASP A 95 -8.97 -1.67 23.43
CA ASP A 95 -9.13 -0.26 23.78
C ASP A 95 -10.54 0.24 23.46
N ILE A 96 -11.12 -0.21 22.35
CA ILE A 96 -12.53 0.07 21.98
C ILE A 96 -13.44 -0.47 23.09
N LEU A 97 -13.27 -1.72 23.51
CA LEU A 97 -14.09 -2.37 24.52
C LEU A 97 -14.04 -1.65 25.86
N TYR A 98 -12.84 -1.44 26.41
CA TYR A 98 -12.68 -0.82 27.71
C TYR A 98 -13.13 0.65 27.75
N SER A 99 -12.87 1.40 26.69
CA SER A 99 -13.35 2.80 26.60
C SER A 99 -14.86 2.86 26.56
N SER A 100 -15.50 1.97 25.80
CA SER A 100 -16.95 1.87 25.68
C SER A 100 -17.63 1.45 26.97
N LEU A 101 -17.11 0.44 27.67
CA LEU A 101 -17.59 0.00 28.98
C LEU A 101 -17.50 1.14 30.02
N ARG A 102 -16.38 1.86 30.04
CA ARG A 102 -16.19 2.99 30.95
C ARG A 102 -17.18 4.13 30.68
N LYS A 103 -17.42 4.46 29.41
CA LYS A 103 -18.40 5.48 29.02
C LYS A 103 -19.82 5.06 29.37
N ALA A 104 -20.23 3.84 29.05
CA ALA A 104 -21.56 3.31 29.34
C ALA A 104 -21.88 3.31 30.84
N LYS A 105 -20.95 2.86 31.70
CA LYS A 105 -21.11 2.84 33.16
C LYS A 105 -21.33 4.23 33.76
N ARG A 106 -20.88 5.32 33.13
CA ARG A 106 -21.05 6.71 33.59
C ARG A 106 -22.44 7.29 33.34
N ILE A 107 -23.27 6.62 32.54
CA ILE A 107 -24.58 7.14 32.16
C ILE A 107 -25.53 7.06 33.35
N SER A 108 -26.13 8.20 33.66
CA SER A 108 -27.09 8.37 34.73
C SER A 108 -28.54 8.15 34.22
N PRO A 109 -29.47 7.76 35.09
CA PRO A 109 -30.90 7.67 34.77
C PRO A 109 -31.47 9.05 34.39
N THR A 110 -32.60 9.06 33.73
CA THR A 110 -33.35 10.30 33.44
C THR A 110 -33.72 10.99 34.74
N LYS A 111 -33.51 12.31 34.84
CA LYS A 111 -33.94 13.13 35.98
C LYS A 111 -35.48 13.11 36.13
N GLY A 112 -35.98 13.23 37.37
CA GLY A 112 -37.41 13.30 37.63
C GLY A 112 -38.15 11.97 37.77
N ILE A 113 -37.47 10.81 37.72
CA ILE A 113 -38.14 9.51 37.95
C ILE A 113 -38.12 9.22 39.47
N ALA A 114 -39.26 9.37 40.11
CA ALA A 114 -39.44 9.13 41.56
C ALA A 114 -39.41 7.63 41.92
N ASN A 115 -40.01 6.76 41.09
CA ASN A 115 -40.09 5.33 41.32
C ASN A 115 -38.72 4.65 41.11
N ALA A 116 -38.20 4.01 42.16
CA ALA A 116 -36.88 3.38 42.17
C ALA A 116 -36.72 2.28 41.11
N ALA A 117 -37.75 1.41 40.92
CA ALA A 117 -37.70 0.37 39.92
C ALA A 117 -37.72 0.96 38.52
N LYS A 118 -38.54 1.96 38.22
CA LYS A 118 -38.60 2.66 36.95
C LYS A 118 -37.30 3.39 36.64
N ARG A 119 -36.64 3.93 37.67
CA ARG A 119 -35.34 4.60 37.55
C ARG A 119 -34.21 3.63 37.15
N GLU A 120 -34.12 2.45 37.80
CA GLU A 120 -33.11 1.44 37.47
C GLU A 120 -33.34 0.81 36.09
N LYS A 121 -34.58 0.53 35.68
CA LYS A 121 -34.88 0.12 34.31
C LYS A 121 -34.41 1.13 33.27
N ASN A 122 -34.72 2.39 33.48
CA ASN A 122 -34.29 3.47 32.56
C ASN A 122 -32.79 3.61 32.51
N LYS A 123 -32.08 3.51 33.64
CA LYS A 123 -30.63 3.53 33.73
C LYS A 123 -30.03 2.35 32.98
N GLY A 124 -30.47 1.14 33.26
CA GLY A 124 -29.95 -0.08 32.65
C GLY A 124 -30.13 -0.09 31.13
N ALA A 125 -31.33 0.21 30.65
CA ALA A 125 -31.61 0.29 29.21
C ALA A 125 -30.73 1.34 28.52
N LYS A 126 -30.53 2.53 29.13
CA LYS A 126 -29.68 3.57 28.61
C LYS A 126 -28.18 3.19 28.59
N GLN A 127 -27.72 2.50 29.64
CA GLN A 127 -26.35 2.04 29.70
C GLN A 127 -26.05 0.98 28.63
N LEU A 128 -26.96 0.03 28.40
CA LEU A 128 -26.86 -0.98 27.35
C LEU A 128 -26.90 -0.35 25.94
N ASP A 129 -27.86 0.57 25.71
CA ASP A 129 -27.96 1.29 24.43
C ASP A 129 -26.67 2.12 24.14
N ALA A 130 -26.12 2.75 25.17
CA ALA A 130 -24.88 3.50 25.05
C ALA A 130 -23.66 2.60 24.79
N LEU A 131 -23.56 1.45 25.51
CA LEU A 131 -22.48 0.49 25.26
C LEU A 131 -22.54 -0.03 23.80
N MET A 132 -23.74 -0.42 23.35
CA MET A 132 -23.97 -0.83 21.97
C MET A 132 -23.51 0.25 20.97
N LYS A 133 -23.90 1.51 21.19
CA LYS A 133 -23.52 2.63 20.32
C LYS A 133 -22.02 2.89 20.32
N GLU A 134 -21.39 2.93 21.48
CA GLU A 134 -19.95 3.17 21.63
C GLU A 134 -19.10 2.06 20.97
N LEU A 135 -19.55 0.80 21.05
CA LEU A 135 -18.89 -0.32 20.39
C LEU A 135 -19.09 -0.29 18.87
N THR A 136 -20.27 0.10 18.40
CA THR A 136 -20.61 0.03 16.97
C THR A 136 -20.17 1.22 16.16
N LEU A 137 -20.01 2.40 16.76
CA LEU A 137 -19.61 3.64 16.09
C LEU A 137 -18.25 3.51 15.38
N PRO A 138 -17.15 3.07 16.04
CA PRO A 138 -15.88 2.89 15.36
C PRO A 138 -15.94 1.84 14.26
N LEU A 139 -16.65 0.71 14.48
CA LEU A 139 -16.79 -0.35 13.48
C LEU A 139 -17.53 0.14 12.23
N ARG A 140 -18.54 0.99 12.40
CA ARG A 140 -19.23 1.65 11.30
C ARG A 140 -18.30 2.60 10.54
N THR A 141 -17.57 3.44 11.28
CA THR A 141 -16.59 4.37 10.69
C THR A 141 -15.54 3.63 9.86
N TYR A 142 -15.05 2.48 10.34
CA TYR A 142 -14.10 1.66 9.58
C TYR A 142 -14.75 1.13 8.30
N LYS A 143 -15.94 0.55 8.38
CA LYS A 143 -16.67 0.06 7.20
C LYS A 143 -16.90 1.15 6.15
N ASP A 144 -17.26 2.35 6.58
CA ASP A 144 -17.61 3.45 5.67
C ASP A 144 -16.38 4.12 5.04
N ASN A 145 -15.21 4.10 5.72
CA ASN A 145 -13.98 4.77 5.28
C ASN A 145 -12.92 3.82 4.68
N PHE A 146 -13.08 2.51 4.80
CA PHE A 146 -12.21 1.59 4.06
C PHE A 146 -12.72 1.47 2.62
N PRO A 147 -11.85 1.70 1.62
CA PRO A 147 -12.28 1.71 0.23
C PRO A 147 -12.80 0.32 -0.20
N ASN A 148 -13.86 0.33 -0.99
CA ASN A 148 -14.30 -0.88 -1.65
C ASN A 148 -13.32 -1.21 -2.77
N LYS A 149 -12.76 -2.43 -2.77
CA LYS A 149 -11.82 -2.91 -3.80
C LYS A 149 -12.34 -2.66 -5.22
N ARG A 150 -13.64 -2.68 -5.45
CA ARG A 150 -14.26 -2.44 -6.77
C ARG A 150 -13.96 -1.05 -7.32
N HIS A 151 -13.85 -0.04 -6.44
CA HIS A 151 -13.65 1.36 -6.80
C HIS A 151 -12.17 1.78 -6.80
N LEU A 152 -11.26 0.92 -6.33
CA LEU A 152 -9.83 1.19 -6.35
C LEU A 152 -9.26 1.09 -7.77
N HIS A 153 -8.19 1.83 -8.02
CA HIS A 153 -7.43 1.70 -9.25
C HIS A 153 -6.90 0.25 -9.42
N PRO A 154 -6.85 -0.33 -10.63
CA PRO A 154 -6.39 -1.70 -10.84
C PRO A 154 -5.00 -1.99 -10.26
N TYR A 155 -4.08 -1.03 -10.31
CA TYR A 155 -2.77 -1.13 -9.68
C TYR A 155 -2.88 -1.29 -8.15
N GLU A 156 -3.71 -0.49 -7.49
CA GLU A 156 -3.93 -0.58 -6.03
C GLU A 156 -4.59 -1.92 -5.64
N LYS A 157 -5.49 -2.44 -6.48
CA LYS A 157 -6.06 -3.80 -6.29
C LYS A 157 -4.96 -4.86 -6.29
N SER A 158 -4.07 -4.80 -7.27
CA SER A 158 -2.93 -5.72 -7.35
C SER A 158 -2.01 -5.60 -6.14
N LEU A 159 -1.77 -4.40 -5.61
CA LEU A 159 -0.99 -4.19 -4.39
C LEU A 159 -1.64 -4.85 -3.16
N ILE A 160 -2.96 -4.74 -3.01
CA ILE A 160 -3.70 -5.43 -1.93
C ILE A 160 -3.52 -6.95 -2.06
N GLU A 161 -3.71 -7.50 -3.25
CA GLU A 161 -3.58 -8.95 -3.51
C GLU A 161 -2.16 -9.46 -3.25
N LEU A 162 -1.15 -8.74 -3.69
CA LEU A 162 0.26 -9.09 -3.45
C LEU A 162 0.64 -9.04 -1.96
N THR A 163 -0.02 -8.17 -1.19
CA THR A 163 0.31 -7.96 0.23
C THR A 163 -0.45 -8.88 1.16
N LEU A 164 -1.73 -9.07 0.93
CA LEU A 164 -2.65 -9.74 1.85
C LEU A 164 -3.09 -11.12 1.35
N GLY A 165 -2.87 -11.41 0.07
CA GLY A 165 -3.47 -12.55 -0.61
C GLY A 165 -4.87 -12.23 -1.12
N ASP A 166 -5.36 -13.11 -2.00
CA ASP A 166 -6.68 -12.93 -2.62
C ASP A 166 -7.80 -13.13 -1.61
N GLY A 167 -8.79 -12.23 -1.63
CA GLY A 167 -10.00 -12.28 -0.82
C GLY A 167 -9.84 -11.89 0.65
N ASN A 168 -8.66 -11.86 1.22
CA ASN A 168 -8.44 -11.62 2.65
C ASN A 168 -8.90 -10.23 3.11
N TYR A 169 -8.71 -9.21 2.27
CA TYR A 169 -9.14 -7.84 2.56
C TYR A 169 -10.66 -7.74 2.78
N GLU A 170 -11.45 -8.29 1.87
CA GLU A 170 -12.90 -8.29 1.92
C GLU A 170 -13.42 -9.18 3.04
N GLU A 171 -12.77 -10.31 3.30
CA GLU A 171 -13.14 -11.22 4.38
C GLU A 171 -13.04 -10.54 5.75
N VAL A 172 -11.91 -9.85 6.02
CA VAL A 172 -11.71 -9.15 7.29
C VAL A 172 -12.73 -8.02 7.46
N LEU A 173 -12.99 -7.22 6.42
CA LEU A 173 -14.04 -6.19 6.46
C LEU A 173 -15.45 -6.80 6.70
N GLY A 174 -15.73 -7.94 6.08
CA GLY A 174 -16.97 -8.69 6.29
C GLY A 174 -17.12 -9.15 7.73
N ARG A 175 -16.05 -9.68 8.36
CA ARG A 175 -16.05 -10.10 9.78
C ARG A 175 -16.25 -8.91 10.73
N VAL A 176 -15.66 -7.74 10.43
CA VAL A 176 -15.89 -6.52 11.21
C VAL A 176 -17.34 -6.04 11.10
N ASP A 177 -17.96 -6.07 9.91
CA ASP A 177 -19.37 -5.73 9.75
C ASP A 177 -20.30 -6.76 10.42
N TYR A 178 -19.94 -8.03 10.40
CA TYR A 178 -20.65 -9.08 11.12
C TYR A 178 -20.63 -8.81 12.63
N LEU A 179 -19.47 -8.53 13.23
CA LEU A 179 -19.34 -8.16 14.63
C LEU A 179 -20.22 -6.95 14.96
N ARG A 180 -20.18 -5.90 14.12
CA ARG A 180 -21.02 -4.71 14.28
C ARG A 180 -22.50 -5.07 14.33
N LYS A 181 -22.99 -5.88 13.39
CA LYS A 181 -24.41 -6.33 13.32
C LYS A 181 -24.79 -7.15 14.55
N LYS A 182 -23.92 -8.07 14.98
CA LYS A 182 -24.13 -8.92 16.16
C LYS A 182 -24.24 -8.11 17.45
N VAL A 183 -23.34 -7.12 17.64
CA VAL A 183 -23.39 -6.19 18.78
C VAL A 183 -24.69 -5.37 18.78
N VAL A 184 -25.15 -4.89 17.61
CA VAL A 184 -26.41 -4.16 17.49
C VAL A 184 -27.62 -5.04 17.85
N SER A 185 -27.64 -6.27 17.34
CA SER A 185 -28.74 -7.20 17.62
C SER A 185 -28.86 -7.51 19.11
N VAL A 186 -27.77 -7.97 19.71
CA VAL A 186 -27.73 -8.35 21.13
C VAL A 186 -27.93 -7.15 22.05
N GLY A 187 -27.35 -5.99 21.70
CA GLY A 187 -27.51 -4.76 22.46
C GLY A 187 -28.98 -4.29 22.52
N LYS A 188 -29.69 -4.33 21.40
CA LYS A 188 -31.13 -3.99 21.34
C LYS A 188 -31.97 -4.98 22.13
N GLU A 189 -31.69 -6.28 22.02
CA GLU A 189 -32.40 -7.33 22.74
C GLU A 189 -32.26 -7.12 24.27
N HIS A 190 -31.08 -7.04 24.79
CA HIS A 190 -30.83 -6.86 26.23
C HIS A 190 -31.33 -5.50 26.77
N ALA A 191 -31.24 -4.43 25.96
CA ALA A 191 -31.81 -3.14 26.36
C ALA A 191 -33.34 -3.23 26.47
N SER A 192 -34.02 -3.95 25.56
CA SER A 192 -35.44 -4.20 25.61
C SER A 192 -35.85 -5.06 26.84
N LEU A 193 -35.14 -6.16 27.09
CA LEU A 193 -35.34 -7.01 28.25
C LEU A 193 -35.19 -6.24 29.57
N CYS A 194 -34.16 -5.38 29.66
CA CYS A 194 -33.96 -4.53 30.83
C CYS A 194 -35.11 -3.51 31.01
N ALA A 195 -35.62 -2.92 29.93
CA ALA A 195 -36.75 -1.99 29.96
C ALA A 195 -38.08 -2.66 30.39
N GLN A 196 -38.24 -3.94 30.06
CA GLN A 196 -39.47 -4.73 30.37
C GLN A 196 -39.43 -5.36 31.77
N SER A 197 -38.32 -5.36 32.50
CA SER A 197 -38.21 -5.96 33.83
C SER A 197 -39.30 -5.46 34.79
N THR A 198 -39.75 -6.30 35.71
CA THR A 198 -40.86 -5.98 36.63
C THR A 198 -40.36 -5.33 37.92
N SER A 199 -39.19 -5.70 38.40
CA SER A 199 -38.61 -5.24 39.65
C SER A 199 -37.28 -4.53 39.47
N LYS A 200 -36.85 -3.82 40.51
CA LYS A 200 -35.51 -3.19 40.56
C LYS A 200 -34.41 -4.24 40.43
N ARG A 201 -34.51 -5.34 41.17
CA ARG A 201 -33.53 -6.43 41.18
C ARG A 201 -33.39 -7.09 39.81
N GLU A 202 -34.48 -7.39 39.16
CA GLU A 202 -34.49 -7.94 37.82
C GLU A 202 -33.85 -7.00 36.79
N ALA A 203 -34.10 -5.69 36.90
CA ALA A 203 -33.44 -4.69 36.05
C ALA A 203 -31.93 -4.67 36.21
N GLU A 204 -31.43 -4.79 37.45
CA GLU A 204 -30.00 -4.86 37.74
C GLU A 204 -29.39 -6.17 37.20
N GLU A 205 -30.03 -7.30 37.39
CA GLU A 205 -29.61 -8.62 36.86
C GLU A 205 -29.54 -8.60 35.32
N ARG A 206 -30.58 -8.08 34.63
CA ARG A 206 -30.63 -7.94 33.18
C ARG A 206 -29.54 -6.99 32.63
N LEU A 207 -29.26 -5.92 33.36
CA LEU A 207 -28.17 -5.01 32.99
C LEU A 207 -26.82 -5.72 33.04
N ILE A 208 -26.50 -6.43 34.12
CA ILE A 208 -25.24 -7.16 34.30
C ILE A 208 -25.11 -8.23 33.22
N GLU A 209 -26.16 -8.99 32.98
CA GLU A 209 -26.19 -10.03 31.93
C GLU A 209 -25.92 -9.43 30.54
N GLY A 210 -26.62 -8.35 30.18
CA GLY A 210 -26.47 -7.70 28.88
C GLY A 210 -25.07 -7.11 28.69
N MET A 211 -24.50 -6.47 29.72
CA MET A 211 -23.11 -5.97 29.66
C MET A 211 -22.10 -7.10 29.47
N ARG A 212 -22.23 -8.19 30.25
CA ARG A 212 -21.38 -9.36 30.13
C ARG A 212 -21.50 -10.00 28.73
N LYS A 213 -22.71 -10.11 28.20
CA LYS A 213 -22.92 -10.72 26.86
C LYS A 213 -22.29 -9.89 25.73
N LEU A 214 -22.43 -8.56 25.79
CA LEU A 214 -21.79 -7.66 24.83
C LEU A 214 -20.26 -7.70 24.93
N GLU A 215 -19.72 -7.78 26.14
CA GLU A 215 -18.28 -7.93 26.39
C GLU A 215 -17.74 -9.25 25.82
N GLU A 216 -18.40 -10.38 26.10
CA GLU A 216 -18.02 -11.70 25.59
C GLU A 216 -18.02 -11.74 24.06
N ILE A 217 -19.06 -11.20 23.41
CA ILE A 217 -19.12 -11.14 21.95
C ILE A 217 -17.97 -10.32 21.38
N PHE A 218 -17.70 -9.15 21.98
CA PHE A 218 -16.66 -8.28 21.47
C PHE A 218 -15.25 -8.86 21.73
N GLN A 219 -15.05 -9.58 22.84
CA GLN A 219 -13.79 -10.29 23.11
C GLN A 219 -13.58 -11.48 22.15
N SER A 220 -14.63 -12.26 21.85
CA SER A 220 -14.53 -13.41 20.98
C SER A 220 -14.24 -13.01 19.51
N ASP A 221 -14.99 -12.04 19.01
CA ASP A 221 -14.98 -11.66 17.59
C ASP A 221 -14.09 -10.43 17.30
N GLY A 222 -13.56 -9.78 18.33
CA GLY A 222 -12.74 -8.56 18.25
C GLY A 222 -11.41 -8.74 17.50
N LYS A 223 -10.93 -9.97 17.35
CA LYS A 223 -9.74 -10.29 16.56
C LYS A 223 -9.83 -9.74 15.13
N ALA A 224 -11.02 -9.71 14.54
CA ALA A 224 -11.22 -9.13 13.22
C ALA A 224 -10.86 -7.63 13.17
N VAL A 225 -11.06 -6.88 14.27
CA VAL A 225 -10.66 -5.46 14.37
C VAL A 225 -9.15 -5.33 14.45
N ASP A 226 -8.50 -6.21 15.19
CA ASP A 226 -7.04 -6.21 15.33
C ASP A 226 -6.35 -6.59 14.00
N GLU A 227 -6.93 -7.54 13.26
CA GLU A 227 -6.48 -7.88 11.89
C GLU A 227 -6.68 -6.69 10.95
N LEU A 228 -7.84 -6.01 10.99
CA LEU A 228 -8.06 -4.78 10.21
C LEU A 228 -7.07 -3.69 10.55
N MET A 229 -6.67 -3.57 11.83
CA MET A 229 -5.64 -2.64 12.26
C MET A 229 -4.28 -2.96 11.61
N GLN A 230 -3.89 -4.23 11.53
CA GLN A 230 -2.65 -4.63 10.85
C GLN A 230 -2.72 -4.35 9.36
N ILE A 231 -3.83 -4.68 8.71
CA ILE A 231 -4.08 -4.36 7.29
C ILE A 231 -3.92 -2.85 7.05
N ALA A 232 -4.57 -2.01 7.86
CA ALA A 232 -4.46 -0.57 7.74
C ALA A 232 -3.03 -0.04 7.91
N LYS A 233 -2.26 -0.60 8.85
CA LYS A 233 -0.85 -0.24 9.05
C LYS A 233 -0.01 -0.62 7.83
N THR A 234 -0.19 -1.83 7.31
CA THR A 234 0.56 -2.36 6.17
C THR A 234 0.25 -1.56 4.90
N LEU A 235 -1.03 -1.29 4.61
CA LEU A 235 -1.42 -0.53 3.43
C LEU A 235 -0.96 0.92 3.50
N ARG A 236 -1.04 1.59 4.66
CA ARG A 236 -0.53 2.96 4.81
C ARG A 236 0.98 3.10 4.67
N ALA A 237 1.73 2.02 4.93
CA ALA A 237 3.17 1.98 4.75
C ALA A 237 3.60 1.83 3.28
N MET A 238 2.65 1.63 2.36
CA MET A 238 2.97 1.54 0.93
C MET A 238 3.42 2.88 0.38
N PRO A 239 4.38 2.88 -0.58
CA PRO A 239 4.79 4.09 -1.26
C PRO A 239 3.63 4.71 -2.04
N VAL A 240 3.62 6.03 -2.09
CA VAL A 240 2.67 6.79 -2.91
C VAL A 240 3.19 6.81 -4.34
N VAL A 241 2.36 6.35 -5.26
CA VAL A 241 2.63 6.36 -6.71
C VAL A 241 1.58 7.22 -7.37
N ASP A 242 1.98 8.13 -8.23
CA ASP A 242 1.04 8.88 -9.06
C ASP A 242 0.52 7.97 -10.17
N LEU A 243 -0.77 7.66 -10.12
CA LEU A 243 -1.41 6.70 -11.02
C LEU A 243 -1.67 7.25 -12.44
N GLU A 244 -1.64 8.57 -12.60
CA GLU A 244 -1.90 9.24 -13.89
C GLU A 244 -0.63 9.81 -14.54
N MET A 245 0.48 9.87 -13.80
CA MET A 245 1.72 10.42 -14.33
C MET A 245 2.38 9.48 -15.34
N PRO A 246 2.74 9.97 -16.54
CA PRO A 246 3.49 9.16 -17.51
C PRO A 246 4.77 8.64 -16.87
N THR A 247 4.95 7.32 -16.92
CA THR A 247 6.02 6.62 -16.17
C THR A 247 6.92 5.85 -17.13
N LEU A 248 8.24 6.02 -16.99
CA LEU A 248 9.22 5.15 -17.63
C LEU A 248 9.49 3.94 -16.72
N CYS A 249 9.16 2.76 -17.20
CA CYS A 249 9.35 1.51 -16.47
C CYS A 249 10.58 0.76 -17.03
N LEU A 250 11.61 0.56 -16.19
CA LEU A 250 12.80 -0.19 -16.57
C LEU A 250 12.60 -1.67 -16.32
N VAL A 251 12.64 -2.47 -17.37
CA VAL A 251 12.38 -3.91 -17.36
C VAL A 251 13.62 -4.68 -17.84
N GLY A 252 13.76 -5.93 -17.43
CA GLY A 252 14.86 -6.81 -17.84
C GLY A 252 15.27 -7.76 -16.71
N ALA A 253 16.23 -8.62 -17.00
CA ALA A 253 16.75 -9.60 -16.05
C ALA A 253 17.36 -8.94 -14.79
N PRO A 254 17.55 -9.67 -13.69
CA PRO A 254 18.30 -9.16 -12.54
C PRO A 254 19.72 -8.73 -12.94
N ASN A 255 20.27 -7.70 -12.28
CA ASN A 255 21.67 -7.23 -12.41
C ASN A 255 22.09 -6.71 -13.79
N VAL A 256 21.16 -6.48 -14.72
CA VAL A 256 21.47 -5.89 -16.05
C VAL A 256 21.78 -4.38 -16.00
N GLY A 257 21.69 -3.74 -14.84
CA GLY A 257 22.02 -2.31 -14.70
C GLY A 257 20.81 -1.37 -14.61
N LYS A 258 19.58 -1.86 -14.47
CA LYS A 258 18.36 -1.04 -14.37
C LYS A 258 18.46 0.06 -13.33
N SER A 259 18.80 -0.28 -12.09
CA SER A 259 18.90 0.69 -10.99
C SER A 259 19.98 1.76 -11.23
N SER A 260 21.03 1.45 -11.97
CA SER A 260 22.05 2.42 -12.36
C SER A 260 21.51 3.40 -13.39
N LEU A 261 20.74 2.92 -14.36
CA LEU A 261 20.08 3.75 -15.35
C LEU A 261 19.04 4.67 -14.73
N VAL A 262 18.24 4.20 -13.75
CA VAL A 262 17.27 5.07 -13.02
C VAL A 262 18.01 6.25 -12.35
N ARG A 263 19.18 6.02 -11.75
CA ARG A 263 19.96 7.09 -11.11
C ARG A 263 20.46 8.13 -12.10
N ILE A 264 20.78 7.73 -13.33
CA ILE A 264 21.28 8.62 -14.38
C ILE A 264 20.15 9.37 -15.08
N LEU A 265 19.01 8.71 -15.27
CA LEU A 265 17.85 9.29 -15.94
C LEU A 265 17.07 10.23 -15.03
N SER A 266 17.09 9.99 -13.71
CA SER A 266 16.41 10.86 -12.76
C SER A 266 17.08 12.23 -12.67
N THR A 267 16.29 13.29 -12.69
CA THR A 267 16.77 14.67 -12.55
C THR A 267 17.26 14.97 -11.12
N GLY A 268 16.71 14.29 -10.12
CA GLY A 268 17.11 14.36 -8.73
C GLY A 268 17.56 13.02 -8.18
N LYS A 269 17.77 12.96 -6.85
CA LYS A 269 18.10 11.69 -6.18
C LYS A 269 16.86 10.80 -6.14
N PRO A 270 16.89 9.60 -6.73
CA PRO A 270 15.78 8.66 -6.66
C PRO A 270 15.52 8.21 -5.21
N GLU A 271 14.26 8.03 -4.89
CA GLU A 271 13.81 7.53 -3.59
C GLU A 271 13.75 6.00 -3.59
N ILE A 272 13.97 5.41 -2.42
CA ILE A 272 13.81 3.96 -2.23
C ILE A 272 12.42 3.70 -1.70
N CYS A 273 11.56 3.13 -2.53
CA CYS A 273 10.22 2.73 -2.18
C CYS A 273 10.21 1.30 -1.64
N ASN A 274 9.78 1.14 -0.39
CA ASN A 274 9.69 -0.17 0.26
C ASN A 274 8.24 -0.66 0.23
N TYR A 275 8.01 -1.79 -0.40
CA TYR A 275 6.73 -2.48 -0.36
C TYR A 275 6.75 -3.55 0.75
N PRO A 276 5.66 -3.72 1.52
CA PRO A 276 5.63 -4.66 2.67
C PRO A 276 5.97 -6.12 2.31
N PHE A 277 5.73 -6.51 1.07
CA PHE A 277 5.97 -7.87 0.56
C PHE A 277 7.33 -8.03 -0.14
N THR A 278 8.20 -7.00 -0.10
CA THR A 278 9.51 -7.03 -0.74
C THR A 278 10.64 -6.92 0.27
N THR A 279 11.73 -7.66 0.04
CA THR A 279 12.95 -7.60 0.86
C THR A 279 13.92 -6.52 0.39
N ARG A 280 13.72 -5.96 -0.82
CA ARG A 280 14.54 -4.91 -1.42
C ARG A 280 13.64 -3.77 -1.86
N GLY A 281 14.06 -2.54 -1.59
CA GLY A 281 13.37 -1.35 -2.08
C GLY A 281 13.52 -1.19 -3.60
N ILE A 282 12.51 -0.60 -4.18
CA ILE A 282 12.45 -0.23 -5.60
C ILE A 282 12.85 1.22 -5.72
N LEU A 283 13.74 1.56 -6.65
CA LEU A 283 14.11 2.94 -6.91
C LEU A 283 13.01 3.61 -7.75
N MET A 284 12.57 4.76 -7.29
CA MET A 284 11.64 5.62 -8.02
C MET A 284 12.24 7.02 -8.12
N GLY A 285 12.32 7.56 -9.31
CA GLY A 285 12.83 8.90 -9.57
C GLY A 285 11.86 9.73 -10.40
N HIS A 286 12.20 10.99 -10.58
CA HIS A 286 11.45 11.92 -11.41
C HIS A 286 12.35 12.48 -12.51
N ILE A 287 11.78 12.65 -13.68
CA ILE A 287 12.43 13.30 -14.83
C ILE A 287 11.66 14.59 -15.07
N ALA A 288 12.30 15.74 -14.82
CA ALA A 288 11.75 17.05 -15.11
C ALA A 288 12.22 17.50 -16.50
N LEU A 289 11.26 17.76 -17.40
CA LEU A 289 11.52 18.18 -18.77
C LEU A 289 10.50 19.25 -19.18
N SER A 290 10.98 20.41 -19.66
CA SER A 290 10.11 21.44 -20.26
C SER A 290 8.87 21.79 -19.43
N TYR A 291 9.05 21.94 -18.10
CA TYR A 291 7.98 22.19 -17.10
C TYR A 291 7.00 21.02 -16.88
N GLN A 292 7.28 19.86 -17.44
CA GLN A 292 6.54 18.64 -17.17
C GLN A 292 7.36 17.69 -16.28
N ASN A 293 6.67 16.98 -15.42
CA ASN A 293 7.27 15.97 -14.57
C ASN A 293 6.82 14.58 -15.04
N PHE A 294 7.77 13.68 -15.13
CA PHE A 294 7.57 12.28 -15.46
C PHE A 294 8.14 11.43 -14.34
N GLN A 295 7.62 10.23 -14.21
CA GLN A 295 8.10 9.27 -13.25
C GLN A 295 9.00 8.25 -13.92
N VAL A 296 10.07 7.82 -13.24
CA VAL A 296 10.91 6.70 -13.67
C VAL A 296 11.00 5.70 -12.53
N THR A 297 10.72 4.43 -12.83
CA THR A 297 10.74 3.38 -11.82
C THR A 297 11.67 2.25 -12.24
N ASP A 298 12.52 1.84 -11.29
CA ASP A 298 13.18 0.54 -11.35
C ASP A 298 12.12 -0.56 -11.16
N THR A 299 12.30 -1.68 -11.80
CA THR A 299 11.49 -2.85 -11.50
C THR A 299 12.37 -4.01 -11.08
N PRO A 300 11.88 -4.87 -10.20
CA PRO A 300 12.54 -6.14 -9.93
C PRO A 300 12.81 -6.91 -11.22
N GLY A 301 13.96 -7.55 -11.29
CA GLY A 301 14.32 -8.35 -12.47
C GLY A 301 13.34 -9.48 -12.70
N ILE A 302 12.91 -9.64 -13.96
CA ILE A 302 12.05 -10.73 -14.40
C ILE A 302 12.93 -11.90 -14.81
N LEU A 303 12.57 -13.10 -14.36
CA LEU A 303 13.19 -14.36 -14.77
C LEU A 303 12.21 -15.17 -15.64
N ARG A 304 12.75 -16.11 -16.40
CA ARG A 304 11.94 -17.04 -17.18
C ARG A 304 11.19 -18.00 -16.26
N ARG A 305 9.89 -17.75 -16.05
CA ARG A 305 8.99 -18.54 -15.22
C ARG A 305 7.56 -18.48 -15.76
N ARG A 306 6.75 -19.48 -15.42
CA ARG A 306 5.30 -19.42 -15.64
C ARG A 306 4.69 -18.35 -14.74
N ASP A 307 3.58 -17.75 -15.14
CA ASP A 307 2.92 -16.70 -14.35
C ASP A 307 2.55 -17.16 -12.92
N GLU A 308 2.22 -18.44 -12.75
CA GLU A 308 1.89 -19.05 -11.45
C GLU A 308 3.11 -19.10 -10.51
N ASP A 309 4.30 -19.35 -11.07
CA ASP A 309 5.57 -19.50 -10.34
C ASP A 309 6.28 -18.17 -10.09
N ARG A 310 5.74 -17.06 -10.59
CA ARG A 310 6.32 -15.74 -10.39
C ARG A 310 6.22 -15.30 -8.94
N ASN A 311 7.31 -14.77 -8.42
CA ASN A 311 7.33 -14.19 -7.08
C ASN A 311 6.58 -12.83 -7.03
N ASN A 312 6.29 -12.33 -5.83
CA ASN A 312 5.57 -11.07 -5.66
C ASN A 312 6.28 -9.86 -6.29
N LEU A 313 7.61 -9.89 -6.39
CA LEU A 313 8.41 -8.86 -7.04
C LEU A 313 8.18 -8.83 -8.55
N GLU A 314 8.18 -9.99 -9.19
CA GLU A 314 7.89 -10.11 -10.63
C GLU A 314 6.43 -9.75 -10.94
N LYS A 315 5.49 -10.19 -10.08
CA LYS A 315 4.07 -9.82 -10.18
C LYS A 315 3.87 -8.30 -10.03
N LEU A 316 4.63 -7.64 -9.16
CA LEU A 316 4.60 -6.18 -9.04
C LEU A 316 5.06 -5.50 -10.34
N THR A 317 6.13 -5.98 -10.98
CA THR A 317 6.57 -5.47 -12.28
C THR A 317 5.45 -5.57 -13.33
N LEU A 318 4.79 -6.73 -13.42
CA LEU A 318 3.66 -6.92 -14.33
C LEU A 318 2.48 -6.02 -13.99
N ALA A 319 2.19 -5.78 -12.70
CA ALA A 319 1.12 -4.86 -12.27
C ALA A 319 1.42 -3.41 -12.66
N VAL A 320 2.68 -2.97 -12.53
CA VAL A 320 3.12 -1.64 -13.01
C VAL A 320 2.88 -1.51 -14.51
N LEU A 321 3.34 -2.48 -15.30
CA LEU A 321 3.18 -2.47 -16.76
C LEU A 321 1.72 -2.56 -17.21
N SER A 322 0.89 -3.33 -16.50
CA SER A 322 -0.51 -3.56 -16.90
C SER A 322 -1.43 -2.39 -16.55
N HIS A 323 -1.12 -1.62 -15.49
CA HIS A 323 -2.11 -0.73 -14.89
C HIS A 323 -1.67 0.73 -14.79
N LEU A 324 -0.39 1.04 -14.92
CA LEU A 324 0.09 2.42 -14.96
C LEU A 324 0.33 2.88 -16.41
N PRO A 325 0.28 4.19 -16.67
CA PRO A 325 0.57 4.75 -17.98
C PRO A 325 2.08 4.69 -18.28
N THR A 326 2.57 3.49 -18.63
CA THR A 326 4.00 3.22 -18.74
C THR A 326 4.49 3.22 -20.19
N ALA A 327 5.69 3.79 -20.39
CA ALA A 327 6.60 3.46 -21.47
C ALA A 327 7.65 2.48 -20.96
N VAL A 328 8.06 1.53 -21.80
CA VAL A 328 8.99 0.46 -21.41
C VAL A 328 10.39 0.77 -21.90
N LEU A 329 11.35 0.73 -20.98
CA LEU A 329 12.77 0.68 -21.29
C LEU A 329 13.28 -0.70 -20.92
N PHE A 330 13.50 -1.55 -21.94
CA PHE A 330 14.02 -2.90 -21.72
C PHE A 330 15.54 -2.91 -21.74
N VAL A 331 16.16 -3.43 -20.69
CA VAL A 331 17.61 -3.44 -20.48
C VAL A 331 18.15 -4.85 -20.72
N HIS A 332 19.03 -4.96 -21.70
CA HIS A 332 19.70 -6.19 -22.10
C HIS A 332 21.15 -6.17 -21.62
N ASP A 333 21.66 -7.31 -21.16
CA ASP A 333 23.07 -7.53 -20.85
C ASP A 333 23.57 -8.71 -21.66
N LEU A 334 24.26 -8.40 -22.75
CA LEU A 334 24.82 -9.41 -23.67
C LEU A 334 26.15 -9.99 -23.18
N THR A 335 26.73 -9.43 -22.08
CA THR A 335 28.00 -9.94 -21.50
C THR A 335 27.78 -11.24 -20.72
N GLY A 336 26.54 -11.52 -20.29
CA GLY A 336 26.23 -12.65 -19.43
C GLY A 336 26.62 -12.47 -17.94
N GLU A 337 27.29 -11.37 -17.57
CA GLU A 337 27.71 -11.11 -16.19
C GLU A 337 26.57 -10.88 -15.21
N CYS A 338 25.37 -10.58 -15.71
CA CYS A 338 24.18 -10.43 -14.87
C CYS A 338 23.72 -11.73 -14.21
N GLY A 339 24.25 -12.88 -14.63
CA GLY A 339 23.88 -14.22 -14.15
C GLY A 339 22.68 -14.83 -14.88
N THR A 340 22.13 -14.15 -15.90
CA THR A 340 21.08 -14.65 -16.79
C THR A 340 21.65 -14.73 -18.20
N SER A 341 21.55 -15.89 -18.84
CA SER A 341 22.09 -16.07 -20.20
C SER A 341 21.42 -15.11 -21.19
N PRO A 342 22.13 -14.65 -22.23
CA PRO A 342 21.50 -13.84 -23.29
C PRO A 342 20.29 -14.56 -23.94
N SER A 343 20.30 -15.88 -24.00
CA SER A 343 19.19 -16.68 -24.54
C SER A 343 17.94 -16.59 -23.66
N ASP A 344 18.10 -16.71 -22.33
CA ASP A 344 16.98 -16.55 -21.39
C ASP A 344 16.48 -15.12 -21.38
N GLN A 345 17.37 -14.12 -21.49
CA GLN A 345 16.98 -12.71 -21.63
C GLN A 345 16.16 -12.48 -22.91
N PHE A 346 16.52 -13.12 -24.02
CA PHE A 346 15.76 -13.03 -25.26
C PHE A 346 14.36 -13.59 -25.14
N LEU A 347 14.19 -14.74 -24.49
CA LEU A 347 12.88 -15.34 -24.27
C LEU A 347 12.00 -14.47 -23.34
N ILE A 348 12.59 -13.89 -22.28
CA ILE A 348 11.90 -12.94 -21.41
C ILE A 348 11.49 -11.70 -22.21
N TYR A 349 12.38 -11.18 -23.05
CA TYR A 349 12.11 -10.03 -23.89
C TYR A 349 10.95 -10.27 -24.85
N GLN A 350 10.95 -11.41 -25.55
CA GLN A 350 9.86 -11.78 -26.45
C GLN A 350 8.52 -11.87 -25.72
N GLU A 351 8.48 -12.58 -24.58
CA GLU A 351 7.28 -12.73 -23.73
C GLU A 351 6.70 -11.37 -23.31
N ILE A 352 7.56 -10.49 -22.79
CA ILE A 352 7.11 -9.19 -22.29
C ILE A 352 6.72 -8.26 -23.45
N LYS A 353 7.44 -8.30 -24.55
CA LYS A 353 7.14 -7.49 -25.75
C LYS A 353 5.84 -7.88 -26.40
N GLU A 354 5.54 -9.17 -26.49
CA GLU A 354 4.27 -9.67 -27.00
C GLU A 354 3.11 -9.26 -26.07
N ARG A 355 3.27 -9.45 -24.76
CA ARG A 355 2.24 -9.13 -23.75
C ARG A 355 1.92 -7.64 -23.68
N PHE A 356 2.92 -6.77 -23.89
CA PHE A 356 2.82 -5.31 -23.78
C PHE A 356 3.13 -4.59 -25.09
N SER A 357 2.77 -5.17 -26.22
CA SER A 357 3.06 -4.65 -27.56
C SER A 357 2.52 -3.24 -27.83
N ASN A 358 1.45 -2.83 -27.15
CA ASN A 358 0.85 -1.51 -27.29
C ASN A 358 1.60 -0.36 -26.58
N HIS A 359 2.61 -0.69 -25.77
CA HIS A 359 3.42 0.31 -25.06
C HIS A 359 4.43 0.94 -26.02
N LEU A 360 4.93 2.11 -25.62
CA LEU A 360 6.13 2.70 -26.25
C LEU A 360 7.37 1.99 -25.69
N TRP A 361 8.31 1.63 -26.58
CA TRP A 361 9.47 0.84 -26.25
C TRP A 361 10.77 1.54 -26.57
N ILE A 362 11.76 1.35 -25.67
CA ILE A 362 13.17 1.65 -25.87
C ILE A 362 13.95 0.39 -25.51
N ASP A 363 14.73 -0.14 -26.41
CA ASP A 363 15.64 -1.26 -26.16
C ASP A 363 17.05 -0.72 -25.91
N VAL A 364 17.69 -1.17 -24.81
CA VAL A 364 19.00 -0.70 -24.37
C VAL A 364 19.90 -1.89 -24.09
N VAL A 365 21.06 -1.93 -24.74
CA VAL A 365 22.14 -2.88 -24.43
C VAL A 365 23.10 -2.18 -23.44
N SER A 366 23.05 -2.62 -22.19
CA SER A 366 23.90 -2.09 -21.11
C SER A 366 25.29 -2.71 -21.10
N LYS A 367 26.21 -2.11 -20.32
CA LYS A 367 27.60 -2.60 -20.14
C LYS A 367 28.35 -2.79 -21.47
N CYS A 368 28.09 -1.92 -22.43
CA CYS A 368 28.70 -2.07 -23.76
C CYS A 368 30.25 -1.95 -23.76
N ASP A 369 30.81 -1.38 -22.72
CA ASP A 369 32.24 -1.36 -22.45
C ASP A 369 32.87 -2.74 -22.27
N LEU A 370 32.10 -3.69 -21.70
CA LEU A 370 32.58 -5.06 -21.44
C LEU A 370 32.40 -5.99 -22.65
N LEU A 371 31.62 -5.60 -23.67
CA LEU A 371 31.38 -6.44 -24.84
C LEU A 371 32.61 -6.71 -25.69
N GLN A 372 33.64 -5.87 -25.61
CA GLN A 372 34.89 -6.04 -26.34
C GLN A 372 35.87 -7.00 -25.63
N GLU A 373 35.79 -7.07 -24.30
CA GLU A 373 36.66 -7.87 -23.45
C GLU A 373 36.10 -9.25 -23.13
N SER A 374 34.78 -9.39 -23.15
CA SER A 374 34.08 -10.63 -22.89
C SER A 374 33.41 -11.13 -24.17
N PRO A 375 34.14 -11.84 -25.06
CA PRO A 375 33.48 -12.48 -26.16
C PRO A 375 32.46 -13.45 -25.57
N VAL A 376 31.20 -13.36 -26.02
CA VAL A 376 30.13 -14.27 -25.60
C VAL A 376 30.48 -15.68 -26.10
N ILE A 377 31.34 -16.37 -25.39
CA ILE A 377 31.69 -17.77 -25.59
C ILE A 377 30.62 -18.64 -24.88
N TYR A 378 29.36 -18.40 -25.20
CA TYR A 378 28.29 -19.35 -24.92
C TYR A 378 27.71 -19.90 -26.23
N VAL A 379 28.55 -20.09 -27.22
CA VAL A 379 28.25 -20.97 -28.34
C VAL A 379 28.72 -22.34 -27.92
N THR A 380 27.93 -23.03 -27.10
CA THR A 380 28.02 -24.47 -27.04
C THR A 380 27.59 -24.96 -28.43
N GLU A 381 28.52 -25.61 -29.13
CA GLU A 381 28.33 -26.14 -30.50
C GLU A 381 27.21 -27.18 -30.61
N ASP A 382 26.48 -27.45 -29.53
CA ASP A 382 25.49 -28.53 -29.40
C ASP A 382 24.03 -28.11 -29.63
N VAL A 383 23.74 -26.84 -29.92
CA VAL A 383 22.34 -26.41 -30.15
C VAL A 383 22.07 -26.29 -31.64
N LYS A 384 21.66 -27.39 -32.23
CA LYS A 384 21.25 -27.49 -33.65
C LYS A 384 19.93 -26.80 -34.02
N ASP A 385 19.27 -26.14 -33.04
CA ASP A 385 17.96 -25.49 -33.21
C ASP A 385 17.94 -24.00 -32.83
N ASP A 386 19.05 -23.28 -32.87
CA ASP A 386 19.04 -21.85 -32.62
C ASP A 386 18.36 -21.12 -33.80
N ASN A 387 17.22 -20.47 -33.53
CA ASN A 387 16.55 -19.58 -34.43
C ASN A 387 17.53 -18.44 -34.85
N GLU A 388 17.54 -18.05 -36.11
CA GLU A 388 18.42 -16.97 -36.63
C GLU A 388 18.30 -15.69 -35.83
N GLU A 389 17.11 -15.38 -35.34
CA GLU A 389 16.85 -14.21 -34.46
C GLU A 389 17.62 -14.29 -33.14
N LEU A 390 17.72 -15.46 -32.51
CA LEU A 390 18.46 -15.66 -31.27
C LEU A 390 19.96 -15.50 -31.50
N ILE A 391 20.49 -16.00 -32.63
CA ILE A 391 21.90 -15.85 -33.00
C ILE A 391 22.23 -14.37 -33.21
N LYS A 392 21.35 -13.64 -33.91
CA LYS A 392 21.49 -12.19 -34.11
C LYS A 392 21.44 -11.44 -32.79
N TYR A 393 20.46 -11.77 -31.93
CA TYR A 393 20.32 -11.16 -30.61
C TYR A 393 21.56 -11.34 -29.74
N ARG A 394 22.13 -12.54 -29.69
CA ARG A 394 23.36 -12.81 -28.90
C ARG A 394 24.55 -11.95 -29.35
N LYS A 395 24.64 -11.61 -30.64
CA LYS A 395 25.75 -10.83 -31.21
C LYS A 395 25.57 -9.33 -31.08
N VAL A 396 24.37 -8.85 -31.32
CA VAL A 396 24.12 -7.41 -31.52
C VAL A 396 23.05 -6.85 -30.58
N GLY A 397 22.18 -7.70 -30.07
CA GLY A 397 20.97 -7.31 -29.35
C GLY A 397 19.79 -7.10 -30.29
N PRO A 398 18.67 -6.53 -29.79
CA PRO A 398 17.52 -6.17 -30.61
C PRO A 398 17.85 -5.09 -31.64
N ASP A 399 17.13 -5.08 -32.76
CA ASP A 399 17.29 -4.06 -33.77
C ASP A 399 16.93 -2.67 -33.23
N GLY A 400 17.80 -1.69 -33.45
CA GLY A 400 17.61 -0.32 -32.99
C GLY A 400 17.90 -0.10 -31.50
N ALA A 401 18.45 -1.10 -30.81
CA ALA A 401 18.83 -0.95 -29.41
C ALA A 401 19.97 0.04 -29.23
N LEU A 402 19.84 0.91 -28.25
CA LEU A 402 20.88 1.86 -27.86
C LEU A 402 21.96 1.14 -27.03
N ARG A 403 23.22 1.33 -27.37
CA ARG A 403 24.35 0.79 -26.60
C ARG A 403 24.79 1.80 -25.57
N VAL A 404 24.77 1.41 -24.28
CA VAL A 404 25.12 2.29 -23.18
C VAL A 404 26.13 1.67 -22.23
N SER A 405 27.03 2.52 -21.73
CA SER A 405 27.86 2.22 -20.57
C SER A 405 27.71 3.34 -19.54
N VAL A 406 27.28 2.95 -18.34
CA VAL A 406 27.19 3.85 -17.19
C VAL A 406 28.57 4.21 -16.65
N MET A 407 29.55 3.31 -16.81
CA MET A 407 30.93 3.53 -16.32
C MET A 407 31.70 4.52 -17.17
N ASN A 408 31.48 4.47 -18.48
CA ASN A 408 32.26 5.28 -19.46
C ASN A 408 31.42 6.41 -20.09
N ASP A 409 30.20 6.65 -19.60
CA ASP A 409 29.23 7.64 -20.11
C ASP A 409 28.88 7.49 -21.62
N VAL A 410 29.14 6.30 -22.18
CA VAL A 410 28.85 6.03 -23.60
C VAL A 410 27.35 5.89 -23.82
N GLY A 411 26.79 6.57 -24.83
CA GLY A 411 25.38 6.48 -25.25
C GLY A 411 24.37 7.11 -24.29
N ILE A 412 24.81 7.67 -23.15
CA ILE A 412 23.91 8.22 -22.13
C ILE A 412 23.14 9.45 -22.62
N SER A 413 23.79 10.34 -23.36
CA SER A 413 23.14 11.53 -23.94
C SER A 413 22.05 11.16 -24.93
N GLU A 414 22.33 10.21 -25.82
CA GLU A 414 21.37 9.69 -26.80
C GLU A 414 20.19 9.00 -26.11
N LEU A 415 20.46 8.18 -25.09
CA LEU A 415 19.43 7.54 -24.28
C LEU A 415 18.51 8.58 -23.63
N LYS A 416 19.06 9.64 -23.02
CA LYS A 416 18.27 10.72 -22.41
C LYS A 416 17.36 11.38 -23.45
N SER A 417 17.87 11.71 -24.62
CA SER A 417 17.06 12.31 -25.70
C SER A 417 15.92 11.38 -26.14
N ARG A 418 16.21 10.10 -26.32
CA ARG A 418 15.21 9.11 -26.70
C ARG A 418 14.13 8.89 -25.63
N VAL A 419 14.54 8.85 -24.35
CA VAL A 419 13.62 8.78 -23.20
C VAL A 419 12.68 9.99 -23.18
N HIS A 420 13.22 11.19 -23.41
CA HIS A 420 12.42 12.41 -23.46
C HIS A 420 11.36 12.36 -24.58
N GLU A 421 11.74 11.96 -25.79
CA GLU A 421 10.80 11.81 -26.92
C GLU A 421 9.67 10.83 -26.59
N VAL A 422 10.02 9.69 -26.00
CA VAL A 422 9.05 8.65 -25.66
C VAL A 422 8.11 9.11 -24.55
N LEU A 423 8.60 9.79 -23.52
CA LEU A 423 7.78 10.30 -22.41
C LEU A 423 6.83 11.41 -22.86
N VAL A 424 7.26 12.31 -23.74
CA VAL A 424 6.40 13.33 -24.34
C VAL A 424 5.30 12.67 -25.18
N SER A 425 5.66 11.72 -26.03
CA SER A 425 4.69 10.95 -26.82
C SER A 425 3.69 10.17 -25.96
N GLN A 426 4.14 9.65 -24.80
CA GLN A 426 3.27 9.00 -23.83
C GLN A 426 2.28 9.98 -23.20
N ALA A 427 2.74 11.18 -22.82
CA ALA A 427 1.89 12.23 -22.30
C ALA A 427 0.83 12.69 -23.31
N GLU A 428 1.20 12.83 -24.57
CA GLU A 428 0.27 13.18 -25.65
C GLU A 428 -0.81 12.11 -25.83
N ARG A 429 -0.45 10.82 -25.82
CA ARG A 429 -1.41 9.70 -25.87
C ARG A 429 -2.42 9.77 -24.72
N LEU A 430 -1.98 10.09 -23.50
CA LEU A 430 -2.84 10.21 -22.33
C LEU A 430 -3.78 11.41 -22.42
N ASN A 431 -3.31 12.55 -22.93
CA ASN A 431 -4.12 13.75 -23.11
C ASN A 431 -5.23 13.54 -24.16
N ILE A 432 -4.95 12.78 -25.23
CA ILE A 432 -5.95 12.44 -26.25
C ILE A 432 -7.04 11.51 -25.67
N GLN A 433 -6.69 10.65 -24.69
CA GLN A 433 -7.63 9.73 -24.07
C GLN A 433 -8.53 10.38 -23.00
N LYS A 434 -8.17 11.57 -22.49
CA LYS A 434 -9.04 12.32 -21.57
C LYS A 434 -10.14 13.00 -22.38
N PRO A 435 -11.45 12.71 -22.14
CA PRO A 435 -12.53 13.42 -22.83
C PRO A 435 -12.45 14.90 -22.44
N GLU A 436 -12.49 15.80 -23.44
CA GLU A 436 -12.63 17.23 -23.20
C GLU A 436 -13.86 17.46 -22.34
N VAL A 437 -13.65 17.88 -21.10
CA VAL A 437 -14.71 18.44 -20.27
C VAL A 437 -15.07 19.77 -20.92
N LYS A 438 -16.11 19.80 -21.75
CA LYS A 438 -16.68 21.04 -22.26
C LYS A 438 -17.09 21.87 -21.07
N VAL A 439 -16.29 22.90 -20.76
CA VAL A 439 -16.70 23.98 -19.90
C VAL A 439 -17.72 24.77 -20.69
N ASP A 440 -19.00 24.49 -20.48
CA ASP A 440 -20.08 25.31 -20.97
C ASP A 440 -19.90 26.70 -20.36
N ASN A 441 -19.38 27.61 -21.16
CA ASN A 441 -19.37 29.03 -20.85
C ASN A 441 -20.83 29.52 -20.76
N VAL A 442 -21.39 29.46 -19.55
CA VAL A 442 -22.64 30.14 -19.24
C VAL A 442 -22.35 31.64 -19.28
N SER A 443 -22.52 32.23 -20.44
CA SER A 443 -22.59 33.68 -20.62
C SER A 443 -23.79 34.20 -19.84
N SER A 444 -23.52 34.81 -18.68
CA SER A 444 -24.54 35.56 -17.93
C SER A 444 -25.00 36.79 -18.74
N PRO A 445 -26.29 36.99 -18.94
CA PRO A 445 -26.76 38.19 -19.59
C PRO A 445 -26.54 39.41 -18.68
N ARG A 446 -25.76 40.38 -19.15
CA ARG A 446 -25.66 41.72 -18.52
C ARG A 446 -27.03 42.35 -18.49
N LYS A 447 -27.60 42.52 -17.33
CA LYS A 447 -28.75 43.45 -17.13
C LYS A 447 -28.23 44.88 -17.15
N THR A 448 -28.50 45.57 -18.26
CA THR A 448 -28.43 47.04 -18.35
C THR A 448 -29.59 47.60 -17.54
N PHE A 449 -29.31 48.36 -16.50
CA PHE A 449 -30.24 49.25 -15.87
C PHE A 449 -30.19 50.61 -16.61
N ILE A 450 -31.32 51.02 -17.11
CA ILE A 450 -31.65 52.43 -17.45
C ILE A 450 -32.33 53.06 -16.24
#